data_08223167c6dcc7f9609fa19d14eed9e7
#
_entry.id   08223167c6dcc7f9609fa19d14eed9e7
#
_cell.length_a   1.000
_cell.length_b   1.000
_cell.length_c   1.000
_cell.angle_alpha   90.00
_cell.angle_beta   90.00
_cell.angle_gamma   90.00
#
_symmetry.space_group_name_H-M   'P 1'
#
loop_
_entity.id
_entity.type
_entity.pdbx_description
1 polymer ?
#
loop_
_entity_poly.entity_id
_entity_poly.type
_entity_poly.pdbx_seq_one_letter_code
_entity_poly.pdbx_strand_id
1 'polypeptide(L)'
;WHWMKNLQIPNAAKDGMLWVQFHEDYEMLTNRNSWSPMNTARYLIEQKEKLDPDWQQDAKTLIEFTVAHFTTIRSGVPVCGEQDDDTEPWGGALSNYGGVLAMYSAATGDRQYKALARQALDYCLYQIDDDGCPGQTALYRKRGGWQEDAHTDVVHNYMDAIAAFPEWADAK
;
A
#
# COMPACT_ATOMS: atom_id res chain seq x y z
N TRP A 1 1.02 7.28 -19.30
CA TRP A 1 2.01 7.28 -18.24
C TRP A 1 2.65 8.65 -18.04
N HIS A 2 3.18 9.28 -19.07
CA HIS A 2 3.87 10.58 -18.95
C HIS A 2 3.11 11.62 -18.13
N TRP A 3 1.80 11.70 -18.29
CA TRP A 3 0.98 12.64 -17.55
C TRP A 3 0.95 12.30 -16.05
N MET A 4 0.75 11.04 -15.69
CA MET A 4 0.77 10.59 -14.29
C MET A 4 2.16 10.77 -13.67
N LYS A 5 3.23 10.41 -14.40
CA LYS A 5 4.60 10.58 -13.95
C LYS A 5 4.90 12.04 -13.61
N ASN A 6 4.51 12.97 -14.49
CA ASN A 6 4.78 14.39 -14.28
C ASN A 6 4.00 15.02 -13.12
N LEU A 7 2.93 14.39 -12.65
CA LEU A 7 2.17 14.84 -11.49
C LEU A 7 2.57 14.12 -10.20
N GLN A 8 2.49 12.81 -10.19
CA GLN A 8 2.65 12.02 -8.96
C GLN A 8 4.08 12.03 -8.44
N ILE A 9 5.08 11.78 -9.29
CA ILE A 9 6.46 11.65 -8.83
C ILE A 9 7.02 12.96 -8.26
N PRO A 10 6.89 14.13 -8.96
CA PRO A 10 7.34 15.39 -8.39
C PRO A 10 6.58 15.82 -7.13
N ASN A 11 5.30 15.48 -7.03
CA ASN A 11 4.50 15.80 -5.84
C ASN A 11 4.92 14.93 -4.65
N ALA A 12 5.10 13.63 -4.83
CA ALA A 12 5.60 12.75 -3.80
C ALA A 12 7.00 13.17 -3.32
N ALA A 13 7.92 13.49 -4.24
CA ALA A 13 9.26 13.94 -3.91
C ALA A 13 9.31 15.27 -3.11
N LYS A 14 8.24 16.06 -3.15
CA LYS A 14 8.12 17.36 -2.45
C LYS A 14 7.16 17.33 -1.27
N ASP A 15 6.75 16.16 -0.80
CA ASP A 15 5.69 16.01 0.19
C ASP A 15 4.36 16.65 -0.26
N GLY A 16 4.15 16.74 -1.56
CA GLY A 16 2.96 17.32 -2.15
C GLY A 16 1.75 16.39 -2.08
N MET A 17 0.59 16.98 -2.32
CA MET A 17 -0.64 16.22 -2.45
C MET A 17 -0.66 15.39 -3.72
N LEU A 18 -1.10 14.16 -3.62
CA LEU A 18 -1.36 13.31 -4.77
C LEU A 18 -2.82 13.46 -5.20
N TRP A 19 -3.02 13.50 -6.50
CA TRP A 19 -4.35 13.59 -7.07
C TRP A 19 -5.07 12.24 -6.96
N VAL A 20 -6.21 12.25 -6.32
CA VAL A 20 -7.02 11.03 -6.12
C VAL A 20 -8.11 10.91 -7.15
N GLN A 21 -8.69 12.04 -7.57
CA GLN A 21 -9.87 12.04 -8.42
C GLN A 21 -9.95 13.31 -9.27
N PHE A 22 -10.41 13.14 -10.51
CA PHE A 22 -10.79 14.25 -11.39
C PHE A 22 -12.31 14.32 -11.44
N HIS A 23 -12.86 15.50 -11.19
CA HIS A 23 -14.27 15.78 -11.43
C HIS A 23 -14.47 16.45 -12.80
N GLU A 24 -15.63 16.19 -13.42
CA GLU A 24 -16.02 16.80 -14.70
C GLU A 24 -16.04 18.33 -14.62
N ASP A 25 -16.28 18.90 -13.46
CA ASP A 25 -16.31 20.34 -13.19
C ASP A 25 -14.94 20.96 -12.89
N TYR A 26 -13.86 20.29 -13.24
CA TYR A 26 -12.48 20.76 -13.06
C TYR A 26 -12.03 20.99 -11.62
N GLU A 27 -12.82 20.60 -10.64
CA GLU A 27 -12.35 20.54 -9.26
C GLU A 27 -11.51 19.28 -9.06
N MET A 28 -10.21 19.49 -8.92
CA MET A 28 -9.32 18.43 -8.55
C MET A 28 -9.44 18.20 -7.04
N LEU A 29 -10.03 17.08 -6.67
CA LEU A 29 -9.98 16.64 -5.28
C LEU A 29 -8.57 16.16 -4.97
N THR A 30 -7.86 16.93 -4.19
CA THR A 30 -6.56 16.54 -3.65
C THR A 30 -6.78 15.93 -2.28
N ASN A 31 -6.46 14.67 -2.16
CA ASN A 31 -6.39 14.00 -0.88
C ASN A 31 -5.08 13.23 -0.84
N ARG A 32 -4.34 13.37 0.23
CA ARG A 32 -3.20 12.51 0.45
C ARG A 32 -3.73 11.17 0.95
N ASN A 33 -3.42 10.11 0.21
CA ASN A 33 -3.77 8.74 0.58
C ASN A 33 -2.63 7.79 0.22
N SER A 34 -2.65 6.61 0.83
CA SER A 34 -1.66 5.57 0.59
C SER A 34 -1.93 4.75 -0.68
N TRP A 35 -3.18 4.69 -1.16
CA TRP A 35 -3.58 3.86 -2.30
C TRP A 35 -2.95 4.28 -3.61
N SER A 36 -3.07 5.57 -3.96
CA SER A 36 -2.61 6.07 -5.25
C SER A 36 -1.10 5.88 -5.46
N PRO A 37 -0.23 6.27 -4.50
CA PRO A 37 1.20 6.05 -4.65
C PRO A 37 1.56 4.56 -4.66
N MET A 38 0.95 3.74 -3.81
CA MET A 38 1.27 2.31 -3.75
C MET A 38 0.81 1.56 -4.99
N ASN A 39 -0.40 1.82 -5.50
CA ASN A 39 -0.86 1.21 -6.75
C ASN A 39 -0.03 1.66 -7.96
N THR A 40 0.41 2.92 -8.00
CA THR A 40 1.32 3.39 -9.05
C THR A 40 2.69 2.72 -8.94
N ALA A 41 3.23 2.58 -7.72
CA ALA A 41 4.48 1.85 -7.49
C ALA A 41 4.35 0.37 -7.90
N ARG A 42 3.25 -0.30 -7.57
CA ARG A 42 2.94 -1.66 -8.03
C ARG A 42 3.03 -1.77 -9.54
N TYR A 43 2.34 -0.89 -10.26
CA TYR A 43 2.33 -0.90 -11.71
C TYR A 43 3.71 -0.67 -12.32
N LEU A 44 4.52 0.22 -11.74
CA LEU A 44 5.91 0.42 -12.12
C LEU A 44 6.75 -0.86 -11.92
N ILE A 45 6.59 -1.54 -10.78
CA ILE A 45 7.32 -2.78 -10.47
C ILE A 45 6.93 -3.91 -11.43
N GLU A 46 5.67 -3.99 -11.84
CA GLU A 46 5.19 -5.01 -12.79
C GLU A 46 5.68 -4.76 -14.22
N GLN A 47 5.63 -3.52 -14.66
CA GLN A 47 5.93 -3.18 -16.05
C GLN A 47 7.41 -2.84 -16.29
N LYS A 48 8.12 -2.38 -15.28
CA LYS A 48 9.56 -2.05 -15.30
C LYS A 48 9.93 -1.15 -16.48
N GLU A 49 11.02 -1.43 -17.12
CA GLU A 49 11.57 -0.66 -18.24
C GLU A 49 10.63 -0.59 -19.45
N LYS A 50 9.61 -1.46 -19.53
CA LYS A 50 8.60 -1.38 -20.60
C LYS A 50 7.74 -0.13 -20.49
N LEU A 51 7.50 0.33 -19.26
CA LEU A 51 6.73 1.49 -18.98
C LEU A 51 7.62 2.72 -18.74
N ASP A 52 8.67 2.54 -17.94
CA ASP A 52 9.53 3.62 -17.49
C ASP A 52 10.97 3.13 -17.24
N PRO A 53 11.97 3.70 -17.90
CA PRO A 53 13.37 3.34 -17.64
C PRO A 53 13.82 3.65 -16.22
N ASP A 54 13.18 4.62 -15.54
CA ASP A 54 13.48 5.04 -14.16
C ASP A 54 12.59 4.39 -13.12
N TRP A 55 11.87 3.32 -13.48
CA TRP A 55 10.83 2.69 -12.66
C TRP A 55 11.25 2.41 -11.21
N GLN A 56 12.50 2.01 -10.97
CA GLN A 56 12.99 1.72 -9.62
C GLN A 56 13.01 2.96 -8.74
N GLN A 57 13.54 4.05 -9.28
CA GLN A 57 13.62 5.32 -8.56
C GLN A 57 12.23 5.91 -8.36
N ASP A 58 11.38 5.88 -9.36
CA ASP A 58 10.04 6.42 -9.31
C ASP A 58 9.15 5.63 -8.34
N ALA A 59 9.22 4.30 -8.38
CA ALA A 59 8.54 3.44 -7.41
C ALA A 59 9.04 3.71 -5.97
N LYS A 60 10.36 3.87 -5.81
CA LYS A 60 10.95 4.20 -4.51
C LYS A 60 10.43 5.52 -3.97
N THR A 61 10.36 6.55 -4.80
CA THR A 61 9.85 7.87 -4.41
C THR A 61 8.41 7.79 -3.89
N LEU A 62 7.55 7.02 -4.56
CA LEU A 62 6.16 6.81 -4.14
C LEU A 62 6.05 6.00 -2.85
N ILE A 63 6.89 4.98 -2.69
CA ILE A 63 6.98 4.19 -1.47
C ILE A 63 7.45 5.05 -0.30
N GLU A 64 8.52 5.83 -0.48
CA GLU A 64 9.07 6.72 0.57
C GLU A 64 8.06 7.77 0.99
N PHE A 65 7.30 8.34 0.05
CA PHE A 65 6.19 9.23 0.35
C PHE A 65 5.15 8.52 1.26
N THR A 66 4.73 7.31 0.90
CA THR A 66 3.76 6.56 1.69
C THR A 66 4.31 6.21 3.07
N VAL A 67 5.55 5.77 3.16
CA VAL A 67 6.21 5.48 4.45
C VAL A 67 6.26 6.72 5.33
N ALA A 68 6.63 7.87 4.76
CA ALA A 68 6.80 9.11 5.53
C ALA A 68 5.47 9.68 6.05
N HIS A 69 4.39 9.57 5.27
CA HIS A 69 3.13 10.25 5.59
C HIS A 69 2.08 9.36 6.25
N PHE A 70 2.07 8.06 5.94
CA PHE A 70 0.98 7.17 6.35
C PHE A 70 1.41 6.06 7.31
N THR A 71 2.70 5.92 7.62
CA THR A 71 3.15 4.91 8.57
C THR A 71 3.07 5.45 10.01
N THR A 72 2.36 4.71 10.85
CA THR A 72 2.25 4.95 12.30
C THR A 72 2.65 3.69 13.07
N ILE A 73 2.90 3.83 14.37
CA ILE A 73 3.21 2.67 15.23
C ILE A 73 1.95 2.27 16.00
N ARG A 74 1.50 1.05 15.80
CA ARG A 74 0.39 0.44 16.54
C ARG A 74 0.88 -0.81 17.25
N SER A 75 0.76 -0.85 18.55
CA SER A 75 1.24 -1.99 19.37
C SER A 75 2.70 -2.38 19.09
N GLY A 76 3.55 -1.40 18.81
CA GLY A 76 4.97 -1.62 18.50
C GLY A 76 5.26 -2.05 17.05
N VAL A 77 4.24 -2.13 16.19
CA VAL A 77 4.37 -2.51 14.77
C VAL A 77 4.14 -1.29 13.89
N PRO A 78 5.00 -1.04 12.88
CA PRO A 78 4.72 -0.04 11.86
C PRO A 78 3.58 -0.51 10.97
N VAL A 79 2.53 0.31 10.87
CA VAL A 79 1.34 0.06 10.07
C VAL A 79 1.03 1.26 9.20
N CYS A 80 0.40 1.03 8.06
CA CYS A 80 0.01 2.07 7.13
C CYS A 80 -1.48 2.38 7.28
N GLY A 81 -1.80 3.65 7.48
CA GLY A 81 -3.16 4.19 7.40
C GLY A 81 -3.59 4.43 5.96
N GLU A 82 -4.85 4.70 5.76
CA GLU A 82 -5.41 4.88 4.43
C GLU A 82 -5.20 6.30 3.89
N GLN A 83 -5.48 7.32 4.68
CA GLN A 83 -5.46 8.72 4.27
C GLN A 83 -5.20 9.66 5.46
N ASP A 84 -5.02 10.95 5.19
CA ASP A 84 -4.64 11.94 6.21
C ASP A 84 -5.55 12.01 7.43
N ASP A 85 -6.85 11.91 7.22
CA ASP A 85 -7.88 11.97 8.25
C ASP A 85 -8.34 10.58 8.72
N ASP A 86 -7.85 9.52 8.11
CA ASP A 86 -8.06 8.14 8.50
C ASP A 86 -6.75 7.37 8.61
N THR A 87 -6.18 7.42 9.80
CA THR A 87 -4.89 6.76 10.13
C THR A 87 -5.06 5.33 10.62
N GLU A 88 -6.27 4.79 10.60
CA GLU A 88 -6.50 3.41 10.98
C GLU A 88 -5.91 2.47 9.92
N PRO A 89 -5.27 1.35 10.36
CA PRO A 89 -4.66 0.41 9.44
C PRO A 89 -5.71 -0.55 8.86
N TRP A 90 -6.52 -0.04 7.94
CA TRP A 90 -7.50 -0.86 7.24
C TRP A 90 -6.83 -2.01 6.50
N GLY A 91 -7.41 -3.20 6.58
CA GLY A 91 -6.83 -4.43 6.00
C GLY A 91 -6.46 -4.30 4.53
N GLY A 92 -7.29 -3.65 3.72
CA GLY A 92 -7.00 -3.39 2.30
C GLY A 92 -5.79 -2.49 2.10
N ALA A 93 -5.78 -1.30 2.72
CA ALA A 93 -4.68 -0.33 2.59
C ALA A 93 -3.37 -0.90 3.17
N LEU A 94 -3.43 -1.52 4.35
CA LEU A 94 -2.26 -2.10 5.00
C LEU A 94 -1.69 -3.30 4.23
N SER A 95 -2.54 -4.18 3.69
CA SER A 95 -2.09 -5.30 2.87
C SER A 95 -1.49 -4.84 1.55
N ASN A 96 -2.09 -3.83 0.89
CA ASN A 96 -1.53 -3.21 -0.32
C ASN A 96 -0.13 -2.65 -0.05
N TYR A 97 0.02 -1.92 1.04
CA TYR A 97 1.32 -1.42 1.48
C TYR A 97 2.32 -2.57 1.65
N GLY A 98 1.98 -3.61 2.41
CA GLY A 98 2.86 -4.76 2.63
C GLY A 98 3.19 -5.53 1.35
N GLY A 99 2.20 -5.76 0.48
CA GLY A 99 2.39 -6.44 -0.79
C GLY A 99 3.34 -5.70 -1.74
N VAL A 100 3.14 -4.39 -1.91
CA VAL A 100 3.99 -3.56 -2.78
C VAL A 100 5.41 -3.46 -2.25
N LEU A 101 5.59 -3.31 -0.93
CA LEU A 101 6.93 -3.33 -0.32
C LEU A 101 7.66 -4.66 -0.57
N ALA A 102 6.94 -5.79 -0.48
CA ALA A 102 7.50 -7.10 -0.78
C ALA A 102 7.93 -7.21 -2.24
N MET A 103 7.06 -6.81 -3.16
CA MET A 103 7.34 -6.80 -4.61
C MET A 103 8.56 -5.93 -4.93
N TYR A 104 8.62 -4.72 -4.39
CA TYR A 104 9.75 -3.80 -4.60
C TYR A 104 11.05 -4.39 -4.08
N SER A 105 11.04 -4.89 -2.84
CA SER A 105 12.21 -5.52 -2.22
C SER A 105 12.74 -6.70 -3.04
N ALA A 106 11.86 -7.56 -3.54
CA ALA A 106 12.24 -8.69 -4.38
C ALA A 106 12.77 -8.25 -5.75
N ALA A 107 12.14 -7.25 -6.38
CA ALA A 107 12.50 -6.79 -7.71
C ALA A 107 13.84 -6.02 -7.77
N THR A 108 14.19 -5.31 -6.68
CA THR A 108 15.38 -4.45 -6.61
C THR A 108 16.51 -5.01 -5.76
N GLY A 109 16.22 -5.98 -4.89
CA GLY A 109 17.16 -6.47 -3.87
C GLY A 109 17.28 -5.54 -2.63
N ASP A 110 16.50 -4.48 -2.55
CA ASP A 110 16.50 -3.57 -1.41
C ASP A 110 15.82 -4.21 -0.21
N ARG A 111 16.63 -4.67 0.75
CA ARG A 111 16.18 -5.45 1.91
C ARG A 111 15.51 -4.62 3.00
N GLN A 112 15.65 -3.30 2.96
CA GLN A 112 15.07 -2.45 4.03
C GLN A 112 13.55 -2.60 4.10
N TYR A 113 12.88 -2.81 2.96
CA TYR A 113 11.43 -2.95 2.90
C TYR A 113 10.92 -4.36 3.17
N LYS A 114 11.78 -5.40 3.10
CA LYS A 114 11.36 -6.79 3.34
C LYS A 114 10.80 -6.98 4.76
N ALA A 115 11.50 -6.46 5.77
CA ALA A 115 11.06 -6.57 7.15
C ALA A 115 9.77 -5.78 7.39
N LEU A 116 9.68 -4.57 6.84
CA LEU A 116 8.50 -3.71 6.96
C LEU A 116 7.28 -4.35 6.29
N ALA A 117 7.47 -4.92 5.09
CA ALA A 117 6.44 -5.66 4.39
C ALA A 117 5.89 -6.82 5.23
N ARG A 118 6.78 -7.62 5.81
CA ARG A 118 6.40 -8.75 6.65
C ARG A 118 5.61 -8.30 7.88
N GLN A 119 6.08 -7.27 8.57
CA GLN A 119 5.39 -6.74 9.75
C GLN A 119 3.99 -6.22 9.42
N ALA A 120 3.83 -5.50 8.30
CA ALA A 120 2.54 -5.00 7.86
C ALA A 120 1.56 -6.14 7.54
N LEU A 121 2.02 -7.16 6.82
CA LEU A 121 1.20 -8.32 6.47
C LEU A 121 0.87 -9.17 7.71
N ASP A 122 1.84 -9.43 8.58
CA ASP A 122 1.57 -10.15 9.84
C ASP A 122 0.53 -9.41 10.68
N TYR A 123 0.58 -8.06 10.72
CA TYR A 123 -0.45 -7.27 11.41
C TYR A 123 -1.83 -7.44 10.79
N CYS A 124 -1.95 -7.56 9.46
CA CYS A 124 -3.23 -7.85 8.81
C CYS A 124 -3.86 -9.17 9.30
N LEU A 125 -3.05 -10.18 9.63
CA LEU A 125 -3.55 -11.46 10.11
C LEU A 125 -4.29 -11.33 11.44
N TYR A 126 -3.89 -10.39 12.30
CA TYR A 126 -4.60 -10.11 13.56
C TYR A 126 -5.96 -9.41 13.34
N GLN A 127 -6.23 -8.98 12.12
CA GLN A 127 -7.52 -8.39 11.75
C GLN A 127 -8.49 -9.43 11.18
N ILE A 128 -8.03 -10.67 11.00
CA ILE A 128 -8.88 -11.79 10.56
C ILE A 128 -9.65 -12.31 11.77
N ASP A 129 -10.97 -12.36 11.64
CA ASP A 129 -11.82 -12.87 12.71
C ASP A 129 -11.87 -14.39 12.74
N ASP A 130 -12.49 -14.93 13.81
CA ASP A 130 -12.68 -16.36 14.04
C ASP A 130 -13.46 -17.05 12.91
N ASP A 131 -14.26 -16.32 12.15
CA ASP A 131 -14.98 -16.83 10.97
C ASP A 131 -14.11 -16.81 9.68
N GLY A 132 -12.84 -16.40 9.79
CA GLY A 132 -11.92 -16.32 8.66
C GLY A 132 -12.12 -15.09 7.79
N CYS A 133 -12.98 -14.17 8.20
CA CYS A 133 -13.21 -12.92 7.47
C CYS A 133 -12.06 -11.95 7.75
N PRO A 134 -11.27 -11.52 6.75
CA PRO A 134 -10.29 -10.47 6.94
C PRO A 134 -11.05 -9.18 7.22
N GLY A 135 -11.23 -8.92 8.51
CA GLY A 135 -11.98 -7.76 8.99
C GLY A 135 -11.20 -6.48 8.77
N GLN A 136 -11.93 -5.48 8.45
CA GLN A 136 -11.61 -4.16 8.91
C GLN A 136 -11.64 -4.22 10.45
N THR A 137 -10.91 -3.34 11.11
CA THR A 137 -10.72 -3.38 12.56
C THR A 137 -12.01 -3.70 13.34
N ALA A 138 -11.89 -4.34 14.51
CA ALA A 138 -13.01 -4.63 15.40
C ALA A 138 -13.87 -3.39 15.74
N LEU A 139 -13.27 -2.18 15.63
CA LEU A 139 -13.96 -0.90 15.79
C LEU A 139 -14.95 -0.63 14.65
N TYR A 140 -14.57 -0.97 13.42
CA TYR A 140 -15.40 -0.76 12.24
C TYR A 140 -16.61 -1.70 12.24
N ARG A 141 -16.44 -2.95 12.66
CA ARG A 141 -17.56 -3.88 12.88
C ARG A 141 -18.60 -3.35 13.84
N LYS A 142 -18.16 -2.76 14.96
CA LYS A 142 -19.08 -2.13 15.93
C LYS A 142 -19.87 -0.98 15.34
N ARG A 143 -19.36 -0.33 14.29
CA ARG A 143 -20.02 0.78 13.60
C ARG A 143 -20.88 0.34 12.41
N GLY A 144 -20.98 -0.95 12.12
CA GLY A 144 -21.74 -1.47 10.98
C GLY A 144 -21.13 -1.14 9.62
N GLY A 145 -19.81 -1.01 9.58
CA GLY A 145 -19.10 -0.63 8.36
C GLY A 145 -19.03 -1.74 7.30
N TRP A 146 -18.68 -1.35 6.10
CA TRP A 146 -18.50 -2.21 4.94
C TRP A 146 -17.33 -3.17 5.13
N GLN A 147 -17.53 -4.44 4.84
CA GLN A 147 -16.52 -5.49 5.03
C GLN A 147 -16.07 -6.16 3.72
N GLU A 148 -16.86 -6.01 2.67
CA GLU A 148 -16.74 -6.89 1.49
C GLU A 148 -15.55 -6.57 0.60
N ASP A 149 -15.11 -5.32 0.48
CA ASP A 149 -14.00 -4.95 -0.40
C ASP A 149 -12.62 -5.37 0.11
N ALA A 150 -12.44 -5.49 1.42
CA ALA A 150 -11.14 -5.82 2.00
C ALA A 150 -10.66 -7.25 1.70
N HIS A 151 -11.56 -8.18 1.44
CA HIS A 151 -11.22 -9.59 1.26
C HIS A 151 -10.36 -9.85 0.03
N THR A 152 -10.80 -9.37 -1.12
CA THR A 152 -10.10 -9.59 -2.39
C THR A 152 -8.74 -8.91 -2.38
N ASP A 153 -8.69 -7.68 -1.86
CA ASP A 153 -7.44 -6.90 -1.78
C ASP A 153 -6.43 -7.56 -0.86
N VAL A 154 -6.85 -7.99 0.33
CA VAL A 154 -5.97 -8.69 1.27
C VAL A 154 -5.39 -9.95 0.64
N VAL A 155 -6.24 -10.81 0.04
CA VAL A 155 -5.79 -12.05 -0.61
C VAL A 155 -4.81 -11.76 -1.75
N HIS A 156 -5.12 -10.82 -2.64
CA HIS A 156 -4.24 -10.44 -3.75
C HIS A 156 -2.87 -9.98 -3.25
N ASN A 157 -2.85 -9.10 -2.27
CA ASN A 157 -1.60 -8.54 -1.73
C ASN A 157 -0.74 -9.61 -1.04
N TYR A 158 -1.36 -10.59 -0.38
CA TYR A 158 -0.63 -11.74 0.16
C TYR A 158 -0.09 -12.64 -0.94
N MET A 159 -0.85 -12.89 -2.01
CA MET A 159 -0.36 -13.67 -3.16
C MET A 159 0.85 -13.01 -3.82
N ASP A 160 0.83 -11.69 -3.99
CA ASP A 160 1.98 -10.93 -4.51
C ASP A 160 3.19 -11.03 -3.59
N ALA A 161 2.98 -10.92 -2.29
CA ALA A 161 4.05 -11.03 -1.30
C ALA A 161 4.65 -12.45 -1.26
N ILE A 162 3.84 -13.50 -1.36
CA ILE A 162 4.29 -14.89 -1.45
C ILE A 162 5.00 -15.15 -2.79
N ALA A 163 4.51 -14.57 -3.89
CA ALA A 163 5.21 -14.66 -5.17
C ALA A 163 6.59 -13.98 -5.13
N ALA A 164 6.71 -12.86 -4.39
CA ALA A 164 7.96 -12.16 -4.16
C ALA A 164 8.92 -12.93 -3.23
N PHE A 165 8.38 -13.58 -2.20
CA PHE A 165 9.11 -14.32 -1.16
C PHE A 165 8.41 -15.65 -0.85
N PRO A 166 8.61 -16.71 -1.67
CA PRO A 166 7.91 -17.99 -1.52
C PRO A 166 8.08 -18.64 -0.14
N GLU A 167 9.20 -18.37 0.53
CA GLU A 167 9.44 -18.87 1.87
C GLU A 167 8.45 -18.34 2.92
N TRP A 168 7.67 -17.33 2.61
CA TRP A 168 6.65 -16.80 3.52
C TRP A 168 5.39 -17.67 3.55
N ALA A 169 5.16 -18.49 2.54
CA ALA A 169 4.07 -19.46 2.53
C ALA A 169 4.28 -20.59 3.56
N ASP A 170 5.55 -20.92 3.84
CA ASP A 170 5.94 -22.03 4.73
C ASP A 170 6.23 -21.58 6.16
N ALA A 171 6.10 -20.29 6.47
CA ALA A 171 6.36 -19.77 7.81
C ALA A 171 5.34 -20.35 8.82
N LYS A 172 5.82 -21.24 9.69
CA LYS A 172 5.09 -21.84 10.80
C LYS A 172 5.11 -20.92 12.02
#